data_dc87162051d9d531cd174fcaff4f76e9
#
_entry.id   dc87162051d9d531cd174fcaff4f76e9
#
_cell.length_a   1.000
_cell.length_b   1.000
_cell.length_c   1.000
_cell.angle_alpha   90.00
_cell.angle_beta   90.00
_cell.angle_gamma   90.00
#
_symmetry.space_group_name_H-M   'P 1'
#
loop_
_entity.id
_entity.type
_entity.pdbx_description
1 polymer ?
#
loop_
_entity_poly.entity_id
_entity_poly.type
_entity_poly.pdbx_seq_one_letter_code
_entity_poly.pdbx_strand_id
1 'polypeptide(L)'
;MAGSIRIVTWNANGLRNHINELEAFLNLQKIDICLISETHFTNQSFVKMQGFQIYHTIHPSNQARGGSAIIIRKNISHYEELQFSTEIIQATTIRVESSRFKIAVSSIYSPPKYNIKQGQYLEFLESLGKNFIVGGDWNCKHAYWSSRYTSTKGKELYNAGKSLNCEFLSGGDPTYWPADPKKMPDIIDFFIVRGLSCSYMKVESCLDLSSDHTPVILTLSDSVITKPVPLFLSNNKTDWHGYRNELQSEIELNTSLKTISELENDYEKFVNKLKTIIVNWTPSYKSKLPGKNYSLEIKELISEKKKARKQWQITKNPEKKNNL
;
A
#
# COMPACT_ATOMS: atom_id res chain seq x y z
N MET A 1 -5.09 -16.84 -18.87
CA MET A 1 -4.18 -15.84 -18.30
C MET A 1 -3.55 -16.45 -17.06
N ALA A 2 -2.31 -16.86 -17.17
CA ALA A 2 -1.49 -17.18 -16.02
C ALA A 2 -0.94 -15.84 -15.53
N GLY A 3 -1.48 -15.31 -14.46
CA GLY A 3 -1.05 -14.01 -14.01
C GLY A 3 -1.64 -13.65 -12.65
N SER A 4 -0.90 -12.82 -11.94
CA SER A 4 -1.35 -12.18 -10.72
C SER A 4 -2.24 -10.98 -11.04
N ILE A 5 -3.26 -10.72 -10.23
CA ILE A 5 -4.05 -9.47 -10.23
C ILE A 5 -3.42 -8.53 -9.22
N ARG A 6 -3.17 -7.30 -9.63
CA ARG A 6 -2.62 -6.25 -8.76
C ARG A 6 -3.69 -5.21 -8.46
N ILE A 7 -4.01 -5.10 -7.18
CA ILE A 7 -5.02 -4.18 -6.65
C ILE A 7 -4.30 -3.12 -5.81
N VAL A 8 -4.56 -1.85 -6.04
CA VAL A 8 -4.03 -0.78 -5.19
C VAL A 8 -5.16 -0.07 -4.48
N THR A 9 -4.96 0.31 -3.23
CA THR A 9 -5.83 1.26 -2.53
C THR A 9 -5.08 2.55 -2.23
N TRP A 10 -5.76 3.69 -2.39
CA TRP A 10 -5.19 5.01 -2.17
C TRP A 10 -6.26 6.05 -1.85
N ASN A 11 -6.04 6.84 -0.80
CA ASN A 11 -6.83 8.04 -0.55
C ASN A 11 -6.23 9.20 -1.37
N ALA A 12 -7.02 9.72 -2.32
CA ALA A 12 -6.56 10.74 -3.26
C ALA A 12 -6.66 12.16 -2.72
N ASN A 13 -7.42 12.38 -1.65
CA ASN A 13 -7.73 13.71 -1.14
C ASN A 13 -8.13 14.68 -2.28
N GLY A 14 -9.09 14.23 -3.12
CA GLY A 14 -9.53 14.95 -4.31
C GLY A 14 -8.91 14.43 -5.61
N LEU A 15 -9.52 13.39 -6.20
CA LEU A 15 -8.97 12.65 -7.35
C LEU A 15 -8.72 13.51 -8.59
N ARG A 16 -9.49 14.55 -8.85
CA ARG A 16 -9.36 15.37 -10.08
C ARG A 16 -7.96 15.93 -10.29
N ASN A 17 -7.28 16.32 -9.22
CA ASN A 17 -5.96 16.93 -9.28
C ASN A 17 -4.83 15.92 -9.54
N HIS A 18 -5.15 14.62 -9.47
CA HIS A 18 -4.17 13.53 -9.50
C HIS A 18 -4.36 12.55 -10.68
N ILE A 19 -5.28 12.84 -11.61
CA ILE A 19 -5.65 11.90 -12.69
C ILE A 19 -4.45 11.49 -13.53
N ASN A 20 -3.64 12.44 -14.00
CA ASN A 20 -2.49 12.17 -14.87
C ASN A 20 -1.40 11.39 -14.14
N GLU A 21 -1.12 11.76 -12.89
CA GLU A 21 -0.18 11.06 -12.03
C GLU A 21 -0.65 9.61 -11.77
N LEU A 22 -1.94 9.45 -11.45
CA LEU A 22 -2.53 8.15 -11.21
C LEU A 22 -2.49 7.27 -12.45
N GLU A 23 -2.85 7.79 -13.63
CA GLU A 23 -2.80 7.03 -14.89
C GLU A 23 -1.39 6.54 -15.20
N ALA A 24 -0.37 7.40 -15.04
CA ALA A 24 1.02 7.00 -15.19
C ALA A 24 1.42 5.91 -14.18
N PHE A 25 1.03 6.07 -12.91
CA PHE A 25 1.29 5.10 -11.86
C PHE A 25 0.64 3.74 -12.16
N LEU A 26 -0.65 3.70 -12.54
CA LEU A 26 -1.37 2.47 -12.84
C LEU A 26 -0.72 1.69 -14.00
N ASN A 27 -0.22 2.40 -15.00
CA ASN A 27 0.46 1.79 -16.13
C ASN A 27 1.87 1.31 -15.78
N LEU A 28 2.66 2.13 -15.07
CA LEU A 28 4.02 1.78 -14.65
C LEU A 28 4.03 0.60 -13.68
N GLN A 29 3.14 0.59 -12.71
CA GLN A 29 3.02 -0.47 -11.72
C GLN A 29 2.20 -1.66 -12.21
N LYS A 30 1.66 -1.61 -13.45
CA LYS A 30 0.78 -2.64 -14.03
C LYS A 30 -0.38 -2.99 -13.08
N ILE A 31 -1.02 -1.97 -12.55
CA ILE A 31 -2.19 -2.14 -11.68
C ILE A 31 -3.39 -2.54 -12.54
N ASP A 32 -4.13 -3.51 -12.06
CA ASP A 32 -5.34 -4.02 -12.70
C ASP A 32 -6.59 -3.35 -12.14
N ILE A 33 -6.64 -3.14 -10.83
CA ILE A 33 -7.76 -2.52 -10.14
C ILE A 33 -7.22 -1.48 -9.15
N CYS A 34 -7.79 -0.28 -9.17
CA CYS A 34 -7.44 0.79 -8.24
C CYS A 34 -8.68 1.18 -7.42
N LEU A 35 -8.53 1.14 -6.10
CA LEU A 35 -9.54 1.49 -5.11
C LEU A 35 -9.19 2.87 -4.55
N ILE A 36 -10.05 3.85 -4.83
CA ILE A 36 -9.83 5.25 -4.44
C ILE A 36 -10.77 5.64 -3.31
N SER A 37 -10.22 6.21 -2.26
CA SER A 37 -10.94 6.93 -1.20
C SER A 37 -10.81 8.43 -1.41
N GLU A 38 -11.78 9.21 -0.95
CA GLU A 38 -11.85 10.67 -1.06
C GLU A 38 -11.72 11.19 -2.49
N THR A 39 -12.63 10.76 -3.36
CA THR A 39 -12.69 11.26 -4.74
C THR A 39 -13.06 12.73 -4.82
N HIS A 40 -13.83 13.23 -3.84
CA HIS A 40 -14.48 14.54 -3.84
C HIS A 40 -15.35 14.78 -5.08
N PHE A 41 -15.93 13.69 -5.60
CA PHE A 41 -16.84 13.78 -6.75
C PHE A 41 -18.23 14.25 -6.35
N THR A 42 -18.91 14.88 -7.31
CA THR A 42 -20.32 15.27 -7.27
C THR A 42 -21.03 14.67 -8.48
N ASN A 43 -22.35 14.82 -8.58
CA ASN A 43 -23.12 14.38 -9.74
C ASN A 43 -22.63 14.96 -11.08
N GLN A 44 -21.89 16.08 -11.06
CA GLN A 44 -21.33 16.71 -12.25
C GLN A 44 -19.89 16.24 -12.56
N SER A 45 -19.35 15.35 -11.74
CA SER A 45 -17.98 14.89 -11.91
C SER A 45 -17.89 13.85 -13.00
N PHE A 46 -17.00 14.08 -13.95
CA PHE A 46 -16.72 13.17 -15.03
C PHE A 46 -15.22 13.00 -15.22
N VAL A 47 -14.76 11.75 -15.24
CA VAL A 47 -13.37 11.37 -15.45
C VAL A 47 -13.31 10.23 -16.45
N LYS A 48 -12.39 10.32 -17.41
CA LYS A 48 -12.03 9.22 -18.32
C LYS A 48 -10.56 8.90 -18.18
N MET A 49 -10.23 7.62 -18.28
CA MET A 49 -8.85 7.11 -18.30
C MET A 49 -8.74 6.06 -19.40
N GLN A 50 -7.71 6.15 -20.23
CA GLN A 50 -7.56 5.25 -21.36
C GLN A 50 -7.30 3.81 -20.90
N GLY A 51 -8.05 2.85 -21.44
CA GLY A 51 -7.92 1.44 -21.08
C GLY A 51 -8.59 1.02 -19.77
N PHE A 52 -9.20 1.95 -19.04
CA PHE A 52 -9.88 1.68 -17.78
C PHE A 52 -11.36 2.03 -17.84
N GLN A 53 -12.14 1.33 -17.02
CA GLN A 53 -13.53 1.68 -16.66
C GLN A 53 -13.50 2.25 -15.24
N ILE A 54 -14.37 3.26 -14.99
CA ILE A 54 -14.42 3.95 -13.70
C ILE A 54 -15.85 3.89 -13.17
N TYR A 55 -15.98 3.44 -11.92
CA TYR A 55 -17.21 3.44 -11.13
C TYR A 55 -16.98 4.30 -9.89
N HIS A 56 -17.98 5.00 -9.40
CA HIS A 56 -17.80 5.83 -8.22
C HIS A 56 -19.08 5.99 -7.41
N THR A 57 -18.92 6.19 -6.13
CA THR A 57 -19.95 6.52 -5.16
C THR A 57 -19.65 7.89 -4.59
N ILE A 58 -20.57 8.81 -4.72
CA ILE A 58 -20.45 10.16 -4.16
C ILE A 58 -20.91 10.22 -2.71
N HIS A 59 -20.55 11.29 -2.02
CA HIS A 59 -21.10 11.58 -0.71
C HIS A 59 -22.63 11.81 -0.79
N PRO A 60 -23.46 11.29 0.16
CA PRO A 60 -24.92 11.40 0.10
C PRO A 60 -25.44 12.83 -0.06
N SER A 61 -24.74 13.82 0.49
CA SER A 61 -25.13 15.23 0.35
C SER A 61 -24.78 15.87 -1.00
N ASN A 62 -24.21 15.11 -1.94
CA ASN A 62 -23.69 15.62 -3.22
C ASN A 62 -22.68 16.78 -3.12
N GLN A 63 -22.04 16.94 -1.97
CA GLN A 63 -20.94 17.89 -1.79
C GLN A 63 -19.61 17.27 -2.22
N ALA A 64 -18.68 18.11 -2.69
CA ALA A 64 -17.34 17.70 -3.08
C ALA A 64 -16.48 17.33 -1.86
N ARG A 65 -16.85 16.24 -1.19
CA ARG A 65 -16.16 15.66 -0.02
C ARG A 65 -16.35 14.15 0.02
N GLY A 66 -15.41 13.43 0.62
CA GLY A 66 -15.49 11.97 0.73
C GLY A 66 -15.64 11.29 -0.62
N GLY A 67 -16.47 10.25 -0.66
CA GLY A 67 -16.71 9.44 -1.84
C GLY A 67 -15.65 8.38 -2.09
N SER A 68 -15.98 7.38 -2.89
CA SER A 68 -15.07 6.31 -3.30
C SER A 68 -15.15 6.07 -4.80
N ALA A 69 -14.13 5.43 -5.39
CA ALA A 69 -14.18 4.99 -6.78
C ALA A 69 -13.37 3.71 -6.98
N ILE A 70 -13.75 2.98 -8.03
CA ILE A 70 -12.96 1.86 -8.58
C ILE A 70 -12.58 2.19 -10.01
N ILE A 71 -11.30 2.05 -10.33
CA ILE A 71 -10.74 2.19 -11.66
C ILE A 71 -10.20 0.80 -12.04
N ILE A 72 -10.80 0.15 -13.02
CA ILE A 72 -10.48 -1.22 -13.41
C ILE A 72 -10.14 -1.31 -14.89
N ARG A 73 -9.15 -2.16 -15.25
CA ARG A 73 -8.81 -2.41 -16.65
C ARG A 73 -9.99 -3.03 -17.40
N LYS A 74 -10.31 -2.51 -18.59
CA LYS A 74 -11.45 -2.94 -19.43
C LYS A 74 -11.39 -4.39 -19.88
N ASN A 75 -10.20 -4.99 -19.90
CA ASN A 75 -10.01 -6.40 -20.27
C ASN A 75 -10.32 -7.41 -19.17
N ILE A 76 -10.65 -6.94 -17.97
CA ILE A 76 -11.09 -7.78 -16.85
C ILE A 76 -12.61 -7.87 -16.88
N SER A 77 -13.16 -9.07 -16.89
CA SER A 77 -14.61 -9.28 -16.84
C SER A 77 -15.17 -8.90 -15.47
N HIS A 78 -16.07 -7.94 -15.45
CA HIS A 78 -16.66 -7.41 -14.22
C HIS A 78 -17.99 -6.71 -14.49
N TYR A 79 -18.76 -6.49 -13.42
CA TYR A 79 -19.94 -5.61 -13.43
C TYR A 79 -20.06 -4.84 -12.12
N GLU A 80 -20.73 -3.69 -12.16
CA GLU A 80 -20.99 -2.87 -10.98
C GLU A 80 -22.09 -3.48 -10.13
N GLU A 81 -21.93 -3.41 -8.80
CA GLU A 81 -22.96 -3.74 -7.82
C GLU A 81 -23.60 -2.48 -7.23
N LEU A 82 -24.66 -2.66 -6.45
CA LEU A 82 -25.31 -1.56 -5.76
C LEU A 82 -24.31 -0.83 -4.86
N GLN A 83 -24.29 0.49 -4.98
CA GLN A 83 -23.41 1.36 -4.20
C GLN A 83 -23.86 1.40 -2.74
N PHE A 84 -22.90 1.40 -1.82
CA PHE A 84 -23.17 1.64 -0.40
C PHE A 84 -22.83 3.09 -0.08
N SER A 85 -23.85 3.95 0.04
CA SER A 85 -23.67 5.39 0.23
C SER A 85 -24.42 5.89 1.46
N THR A 86 -23.68 6.04 2.55
CA THR A 86 -24.17 6.62 3.81
C THR A 86 -23.24 7.72 4.29
N GLU A 87 -23.65 8.51 5.27
CA GLU A 87 -22.78 9.52 5.89
C GLU A 87 -21.53 8.91 6.54
N ILE A 88 -21.60 7.65 6.98
CA ILE A 88 -20.55 6.98 7.74
C ILE A 88 -19.67 6.05 6.89
N ILE A 89 -20.18 5.57 5.76
CA ILE A 89 -19.45 4.70 4.81
C ILE A 89 -19.88 5.07 3.40
N GLN A 90 -18.93 5.37 2.53
CA GLN A 90 -19.11 5.44 1.08
C GLN A 90 -18.30 4.33 0.43
N ALA A 91 -18.95 3.40 -0.23
CA ALA A 91 -18.26 2.30 -0.89
C ALA A 91 -18.80 2.05 -2.30
N THR A 92 -17.84 1.88 -3.22
CA THR A 92 -18.08 1.46 -4.60
C THR A 92 -17.68 0.00 -4.73
N THR A 93 -18.56 -0.83 -5.26
CA THR A 93 -18.33 -2.27 -5.37
C THR A 93 -18.53 -2.76 -6.79
N ILE A 94 -17.63 -3.61 -7.24
CA ILE A 94 -17.74 -4.38 -8.48
C ILE A 94 -17.66 -5.87 -8.18
N ARG A 95 -18.24 -6.67 -9.07
CA ARG A 95 -18.06 -8.13 -9.05
C ARG A 95 -17.13 -8.52 -10.19
N VAL A 96 -15.98 -9.07 -9.83
CA VAL A 96 -15.03 -9.63 -10.81
C VAL A 96 -15.34 -11.11 -10.98
N GLU A 97 -15.52 -11.54 -12.23
CA GLU A 97 -15.85 -12.92 -12.56
C GLU A 97 -14.81 -13.53 -13.50
N SER A 98 -14.47 -14.78 -13.22
CA SER A 98 -13.73 -15.64 -14.11
C SER A 98 -14.38 -17.03 -14.12
N SER A 99 -13.92 -17.91 -14.99
CA SER A 99 -14.41 -19.32 -15.01
C SER A 99 -14.18 -20.06 -13.68
N ARG A 100 -13.32 -19.56 -12.80
CA ARG A 100 -12.90 -20.25 -11.57
C ARG A 100 -13.34 -19.57 -10.28
N PHE A 101 -13.65 -18.28 -10.32
CA PHE A 101 -13.99 -17.52 -9.11
C PHE A 101 -14.91 -16.33 -9.42
N LYS A 102 -15.66 -15.97 -8.40
CA LYS A 102 -16.48 -14.77 -8.34
C LYS A 102 -16.18 -14.03 -7.03
N ILE A 103 -15.68 -12.83 -7.12
CA ILE A 103 -15.19 -12.04 -5.97
C ILE A 103 -15.78 -10.64 -6.03
N ALA A 104 -16.31 -10.15 -4.90
CA ALA A 104 -16.59 -8.73 -4.75
C ALA A 104 -15.29 -7.97 -4.49
N VAL A 105 -15.06 -6.90 -5.22
CA VAL A 105 -13.96 -5.96 -4.96
C VAL A 105 -14.58 -4.60 -4.65
N SER A 106 -14.26 -4.05 -3.49
CA SER A 106 -14.87 -2.83 -3.01
C SER A 106 -13.82 -1.78 -2.60
N SER A 107 -14.05 -0.55 -3.00
CA SER A 107 -13.33 0.63 -2.50
C SER A 107 -14.15 1.28 -1.41
N ILE A 108 -13.57 1.55 -0.26
CA ILE A 108 -14.26 2.16 0.88
C ILE A 108 -13.61 3.47 1.32
N TYR A 109 -14.44 4.42 1.70
CA TYR A 109 -14.08 5.57 2.51
C TYR A 109 -14.98 5.64 3.75
N SER A 110 -14.36 5.73 4.92
CA SER A 110 -15.04 5.81 6.21
C SER A 110 -14.54 7.05 6.97
N PRO A 111 -15.32 8.17 6.96
CA PRO A 111 -14.87 9.44 7.54
C PRO A 111 -14.42 9.33 9.00
N PRO A 112 -13.38 10.08 9.43
CA PRO A 112 -12.86 10.01 10.80
C PRO A 112 -13.84 10.54 11.84
N LYS A 113 -14.76 11.40 11.44
CA LYS A 113 -15.71 12.12 12.31
C LYS A 113 -16.67 11.18 13.04
N TYR A 114 -17.04 10.05 12.46
CA TYR A 114 -18.11 9.22 12.95
C TYR A 114 -17.62 8.01 13.76
N ASN A 115 -18.30 7.74 14.88
CA ASN A 115 -18.12 6.52 15.65
C ASN A 115 -19.03 5.42 15.09
N ILE A 116 -18.44 4.56 14.25
CA ILE A 116 -19.16 3.44 13.64
C ILE A 116 -19.16 2.26 14.61
N LYS A 117 -20.30 1.61 14.78
CA LYS A 117 -20.48 0.44 15.64
C LYS A 117 -20.31 -0.85 14.84
N GLN A 118 -20.01 -1.94 15.54
CA GLN A 118 -19.82 -3.27 14.95
C GLN A 118 -20.97 -3.67 14.01
N GLY A 119 -22.23 -3.45 14.37
CA GLY A 119 -23.39 -3.78 13.54
C GLY A 119 -23.40 -3.06 12.19
N GLN A 120 -22.98 -1.80 12.12
CA GLN A 120 -22.91 -1.04 10.89
C GLN A 120 -21.79 -1.53 9.95
N TYR A 121 -20.67 -1.97 10.52
CA TYR A 121 -19.61 -2.63 9.75
C TYR A 121 -20.06 -4.01 9.25
N LEU A 122 -20.81 -4.77 10.07
CA LEU A 122 -21.37 -6.06 9.68
C LEU A 122 -22.32 -5.91 8.51
N GLU A 123 -23.26 -4.96 8.56
CA GLU A 123 -24.17 -4.66 7.47
C GLU A 123 -23.44 -4.43 6.15
N PHE A 124 -22.40 -3.61 6.16
CA PHE A 124 -21.58 -3.36 4.97
C PHE A 124 -20.81 -4.62 4.52
N LEU A 125 -20.09 -5.27 5.42
CA LEU A 125 -19.25 -6.43 5.05
C LEU A 125 -20.08 -7.64 4.59
N GLU A 126 -21.25 -7.87 5.16
CA GLU A 126 -22.17 -8.92 4.75
C GLU A 126 -22.79 -8.67 3.37
N SER A 127 -23.03 -7.40 3.01
CA SER A 127 -23.52 -7.01 1.68
C SER A 127 -22.57 -7.44 0.56
N LEU A 128 -21.27 -7.57 0.84
CA LEU A 128 -20.26 -8.02 -0.12
C LEU A 128 -20.29 -9.54 -0.38
N GLY A 129 -20.99 -10.30 0.46
CA GLY A 129 -21.13 -11.75 0.33
C GLY A 129 -19.99 -12.56 0.96
N LYS A 130 -19.78 -13.79 0.44
CA LYS A 130 -18.83 -14.73 1.06
C LYS A 130 -17.38 -14.53 0.66
N ASN A 131 -17.13 -14.06 -0.57
CA ASN A 131 -15.78 -13.87 -1.11
C ASN A 131 -15.61 -12.43 -1.52
N PHE A 132 -14.75 -11.71 -0.83
CA PHE A 132 -14.50 -10.31 -1.15
C PHE A 132 -13.09 -9.84 -0.80
N ILE A 133 -12.69 -8.76 -1.46
CA ILE A 133 -11.53 -7.92 -1.14
C ILE A 133 -12.06 -6.49 -1.02
N VAL A 134 -11.92 -5.87 0.12
CA VAL A 134 -12.26 -4.46 0.31
C VAL A 134 -11.03 -3.70 0.79
N GLY A 135 -10.69 -2.62 0.11
CA GLY A 135 -9.56 -1.75 0.45
C GLY A 135 -9.97 -0.29 0.46
N GLY A 136 -9.31 0.50 1.27
CA GLY A 136 -9.59 1.93 1.36
C GLY A 136 -9.13 2.54 2.66
N ASP A 137 -9.53 3.79 2.85
CA ASP A 137 -9.31 4.54 4.08
C ASP A 137 -10.43 4.26 5.08
N TRP A 138 -10.12 3.45 6.05
CA TRP A 138 -11.02 3.07 7.15
C TRP A 138 -11.05 4.11 8.27
N ASN A 139 -10.07 5.02 8.31
CA ASN A 139 -9.92 6.02 9.35
C ASN A 139 -10.07 5.44 10.78
N CYS A 140 -9.50 4.26 10.99
CA CYS A 140 -9.53 3.58 12.28
C CYS A 140 -8.19 2.86 12.54
N LYS A 141 -7.89 2.63 13.81
CA LYS A 141 -6.60 2.13 14.28
C LYS A 141 -6.78 0.91 15.16
N HIS A 142 -5.96 -0.11 14.93
CA HIS A 142 -5.91 -1.31 15.78
C HIS A 142 -4.55 -1.98 15.65
N ALA A 143 -4.05 -2.55 16.76
CA ALA A 143 -2.77 -3.24 16.80
C ALA A 143 -2.68 -4.43 15.83
N TYR A 144 -3.83 -5.07 15.51
CA TYR A 144 -3.88 -6.22 14.61
C TYR A 144 -3.36 -5.90 13.20
N TRP A 145 -3.61 -4.71 12.65
CA TRP A 145 -3.04 -4.25 11.37
C TRP A 145 -1.89 -3.28 11.54
N SER A 146 -1.21 -3.36 12.71
CA SER A 146 0.02 -2.64 13.03
C SER A 146 -0.13 -1.11 13.19
N SER A 147 -1.33 -0.60 13.49
CA SER A 147 -1.47 0.79 13.94
C SER A 147 -0.87 0.97 15.34
N ARG A 148 -0.40 2.17 15.66
CA ARG A 148 0.30 2.47 16.91
C ARG A 148 -0.54 2.26 18.19
N TYR A 149 -1.86 2.39 18.09
CA TYR A 149 -2.79 2.14 19.18
C TYR A 149 -4.14 1.64 18.64
N THR A 150 -5.00 1.16 19.55
CA THR A 150 -6.35 0.72 19.20
C THR A 150 -7.35 1.81 19.52
N SER A 151 -8.06 2.34 18.52
CA SER A 151 -9.18 3.27 18.67
C SER A 151 -10.49 2.51 18.90
N THR A 152 -11.51 3.20 19.47
CA THR A 152 -12.86 2.62 19.62
C THR A 152 -13.40 2.13 18.27
N LYS A 153 -13.32 2.97 17.23
CA LYS A 153 -13.73 2.65 15.87
C LYS A 153 -12.98 1.43 15.31
N GLY A 154 -11.66 1.31 15.57
CA GLY A 154 -10.86 0.17 15.15
C GLY A 154 -11.23 -1.12 15.87
N LYS A 155 -11.56 -1.05 17.15
CA LYS A 155 -12.05 -2.21 17.90
C LYS A 155 -13.38 -2.73 17.35
N GLU A 156 -14.32 -1.84 17.02
CA GLU A 156 -15.60 -2.19 16.42
C GLU A 156 -15.43 -2.87 15.05
N LEU A 157 -14.56 -2.32 14.20
CA LEU A 157 -14.24 -2.93 12.90
C LEU A 157 -13.56 -4.29 13.05
N TYR A 158 -12.60 -4.42 13.97
CA TYR A 158 -11.93 -5.69 14.25
C TYR A 158 -12.93 -6.76 14.70
N ASN A 159 -13.85 -6.43 15.61
CA ASN A 159 -14.87 -7.35 16.10
C ASN A 159 -15.81 -7.78 14.95
N ALA A 160 -16.22 -6.85 14.08
CA ALA A 160 -17.04 -7.16 12.91
C ALA A 160 -16.33 -8.12 11.94
N GLY A 161 -15.09 -7.80 11.56
CA GLY A 161 -14.32 -8.65 10.66
C GLY A 161 -14.02 -10.04 11.26
N LYS A 162 -13.69 -10.10 12.55
CA LYS A 162 -13.45 -11.36 13.26
C LYS A 162 -14.68 -12.26 13.28
N SER A 163 -15.88 -11.72 13.51
CA SER A 163 -17.13 -12.48 13.51
C SER A 163 -17.47 -13.09 12.14
N LEU A 164 -16.95 -12.49 11.06
CA LEU A 164 -17.10 -12.97 9.68
C LEU A 164 -15.92 -13.80 9.18
N ASN A 165 -14.93 -14.11 10.04
CA ASN A 165 -13.67 -14.76 9.68
C ASN A 165 -12.93 -14.01 8.54
N CYS A 166 -12.85 -12.68 8.65
CA CYS A 166 -12.08 -11.86 7.73
C CYS A 166 -10.61 -11.78 8.17
N GLU A 167 -9.73 -11.62 7.20
CA GLU A 167 -8.32 -11.28 7.39
C GLU A 167 -8.09 -9.79 7.10
N PHE A 168 -7.24 -9.15 7.91
CA PHE A 168 -6.85 -7.75 7.76
C PHE A 168 -5.41 -7.69 7.26
N LEU A 169 -5.19 -7.06 6.12
CA LEU A 169 -3.91 -7.05 5.42
C LEU A 169 -3.40 -5.62 5.26
N SER A 170 -2.27 -5.31 5.89
CA SER A 170 -1.57 -4.04 5.78
C SER A 170 -0.14 -4.22 5.29
N GLY A 171 0.47 -3.15 4.77
CA GLY A 171 1.88 -3.15 4.37
C GLY A 171 2.86 -3.09 5.55
N GLY A 172 2.37 -2.79 6.75
CA GLY A 172 3.20 -2.63 7.96
C GLY A 172 3.79 -1.22 8.11
N ASP A 173 3.83 -0.42 7.06
CA ASP A 173 4.32 0.96 7.09
C ASP A 173 3.16 1.95 7.22
N PRO A 174 3.37 3.15 7.81
CA PRO A 174 2.36 4.20 7.88
C PRO A 174 1.79 4.55 6.51
N THR A 175 0.47 4.62 6.43
CA THR A 175 -0.26 4.99 5.21
C THR A 175 -0.73 6.44 5.22
N TYR A 176 -0.95 7.04 6.38
CA TYR A 176 -1.32 8.44 6.56
C TYR A 176 -0.22 9.27 7.19
N TRP A 177 0.10 10.40 6.58
CA TRP A 177 1.17 11.32 6.97
C TRP A 177 0.60 12.71 7.26
N PRO A 178 0.20 13.00 8.52
CA PRO A 178 -0.42 14.28 8.88
C PRO A 178 0.51 15.45 8.58
N ALA A 179 -0.06 16.55 8.08
CA ALA A 179 0.69 17.79 7.84
C ALA A 179 1.15 18.45 9.16
N ASP A 180 0.39 18.26 10.23
CA ASP A 180 0.76 18.74 11.57
C ASP A 180 1.97 17.95 12.09
N PRO A 181 3.15 18.61 12.35
CA PRO A 181 4.36 17.94 12.82
C PRO A 181 4.21 17.30 14.22
N LYS A 182 3.22 17.71 15.00
CA LYS A 182 2.92 17.14 16.32
C LYS A 182 2.19 15.80 16.22
N LYS A 183 1.58 15.51 15.09
CA LYS A 183 0.86 14.25 14.86
C LYS A 183 1.77 13.22 14.24
N MET A 184 1.70 12.00 14.74
CA MET A 184 2.50 10.89 14.26
C MET A 184 1.81 10.17 13.11
N PRO A 185 2.55 9.73 12.07
CA PRO A 185 2.03 8.86 11.02
C PRO A 185 1.45 7.56 11.56
N ASP A 186 0.46 7.00 10.84
CA ASP A 186 -0.18 5.76 11.27
C ASP A 186 -0.76 4.97 10.09
N ILE A 187 -1.16 3.73 10.34
CA ILE A 187 -1.80 2.85 9.36
C ILE A 187 -3.31 2.98 9.50
N ILE A 188 -3.98 3.52 8.47
CA ILE A 188 -5.44 3.65 8.40
C ILE A 188 -6.01 3.19 7.05
N ASP A 189 -5.14 2.98 6.05
CA ASP A 189 -5.47 2.41 4.74
C ASP A 189 -4.96 0.97 4.69
N PHE A 190 -5.86 0.01 4.48
CA PHE A 190 -5.53 -1.41 4.44
C PHE A 190 -6.63 -2.20 3.75
N PHE A 191 -6.40 -3.50 3.54
CA PHE A 191 -7.37 -4.41 2.97
C PHE A 191 -8.02 -5.30 4.03
N ILE A 192 -9.31 -5.59 3.83
CA ILE A 192 -10.02 -6.68 4.51
C ILE A 192 -10.44 -7.69 3.46
N VAL A 193 -10.20 -8.97 3.76
CA VAL A 193 -10.42 -10.06 2.82
C VAL A 193 -11.21 -11.17 3.49
N ARG A 194 -12.15 -11.77 2.75
CA ARG A 194 -12.92 -12.92 3.19
C ARG A 194 -13.01 -13.98 2.08
N GLY A 195 -12.93 -15.26 2.47
CA GLY A 195 -13.11 -16.39 1.55
C GLY A 195 -11.95 -16.65 0.60
N LEU A 196 -10.79 -16.02 0.81
CA LEU A 196 -9.57 -16.16 0.02
C LEU A 196 -8.39 -16.44 0.95
N SER A 197 -7.50 -17.35 0.54
CA SER A 197 -6.31 -17.64 1.35
C SER A 197 -5.22 -16.58 1.20
N CYS A 198 -4.73 -16.07 2.33
CA CYS A 198 -3.63 -15.10 2.37
C CYS A 198 -2.31 -15.65 1.82
N SER A 199 -2.17 -16.98 1.67
CA SER A 199 -1.00 -17.60 1.05
C SER A 199 -0.81 -17.22 -0.42
N TYR A 200 -1.84 -16.71 -1.07
CA TYR A 200 -1.82 -16.22 -2.45
C TYR A 200 -1.69 -14.70 -2.54
N MET A 201 -1.47 -14.03 -1.41
CA MET A 201 -1.50 -12.58 -1.33
C MET A 201 -0.19 -12.01 -0.82
N LYS A 202 0.24 -10.90 -1.43
CA LYS A 202 1.33 -10.06 -0.96
C LYS A 202 0.83 -8.63 -0.85
N VAL A 203 1.08 -7.99 0.30
CA VAL A 203 0.78 -6.57 0.50
C VAL A 203 2.07 -5.80 0.67
N GLU A 204 2.15 -4.65 0.02
CA GLU A 204 3.32 -3.78 0.09
C GLU A 204 2.90 -2.30 -0.01
N SER A 205 3.58 -1.44 0.74
CA SER A 205 3.42 0.01 0.66
C SER A 205 4.22 0.56 -0.52
N CYS A 206 3.72 1.63 -1.14
CA CYS A 206 4.36 2.27 -2.28
C CYS A 206 4.49 3.78 -2.05
N LEU A 207 5.68 4.37 -2.29
CA LEU A 207 5.94 5.79 -2.05
C LEU A 207 5.67 6.68 -3.28
N ASP A 208 4.90 6.16 -4.24
CA ASP A 208 4.63 6.93 -5.46
C ASP A 208 3.48 7.93 -5.28
N LEU A 209 2.60 8.34 -5.69
CA LEU A 209 1.45 9.26 -5.60
C LEU A 209 1.57 10.39 -4.54
N SER A 210 0.96 11.53 -4.81
CA SER A 210 1.27 12.82 -4.14
C SER A 210 0.25 13.29 -3.11
N SER A 211 -0.61 12.41 -2.53
CA SER A 211 -1.45 12.82 -1.40
C SER A 211 -0.73 12.66 -0.06
N ASP A 212 -1.37 13.04 1.04
CA ASP A 212 -0.92 12.76 2.40
C ASP A 212 -1.12 11.29 2.81
N HIS A 213 -1.67 10.46 1.91
CA HIS A 213 -1.75 9.02 2.06
C HIS A 213 -0.77 8.27 1.15
N THR A 214 -0.25 7.17 1.64
CA THR A 214 0.63 6.26 0.90
C THR A 214 -0.20 5.14 0.28
N PRO A 215 -0.08 4.88 -1.04
CA PRO A 215 -0.75 3.76 -1.68
C PRO A 215 -0.32 2.41 -1.10
N VAL A 216 -1.25 1.48 -1.00
CA VAL A 216 -1.00 0.10 -0.58
C VAL A 216 -1.39 -0.84 -1.72
N ILE A 217 -0.48 -1.70 -2.14
CA ILE A 217 -0.67 -2.64 -3.25
C ILE A 217 -0.87 -4.04 -2.71
N LEU A 218 -1.99 -4.67 -3.07
CA LEU A 218 -2.27 -6.09 -2.89
C LEU A 218 -2.01 -6.81 -4.21
N THR A 219 -1.13 -7.80 -4.20
CA THR A 219 -0.95 -8.73 -5.32
C THR A 219 -1.63 -10.05 -4.97
N LEU A 220 -2.65 -10.42 -5.74
CA LEU A 220 -3.29 -11.74 -5.68
C LEU A 220 -2.68 -12.61 -6.78
N SER A 221 -2.00 -13.69 -6.41
CA SER A 221 -1.32 -14.61 -7.32
C SER A 221 -2.20 -15.83 -7.63
N ASP A 222 -1.99 -16.46 -8.76
CA ASP A 222 -2.57 -17.75 -9.12
C ASP A 222 -1.84 -18.94 -8.47
N SER A 223 -0.68 -18.70 -7.87
CA SER A 223 0.13 -19.68 -7.15
C SER A 223 0.45 -19.17 -5.75
N VAL A 224 0.73 -20.10 -4.84
CA VAL A 224 1.13 -19.76 -3.46
C VAL A 224 2.38 -18.88 -3.52
N ILE A 225 2.29 -17.70 -2.92
CA ILE A 225 3.43 -16.81 -2.75
C ILE A 225 4.28 -17.38 -1.61
N THR A 226 5.30 -18.12 -1.96
CA THR A 226 6.34 -18.47 -0.99
C THR A 226 6.99 -17.15 -0.57
N LYS A 227 6.83 -16.78 0.71
CA LYS A 227 7.65 -15.70 1.27
C LYS A 227 9.09 -16.05 0.93
N PRO A 228 9.86 -15.18 0.25
CA PRO A 228 11.27 -15.46 0.07
C PRO A 228 11.81 -15.76 1.46
N VAL A 229 12.42 -16.93 1.59
CA VAL A 229 13.17 -17.24 2.81
C VAL A 229 14.06 -16.02 3.00
N PRO A 230 14.01 -15.35 4.17
CA PRO A 230 14.84 -14.19 4.38
C PRO A 230 16.24 -14.60 3.95
N LEU A 231 16.84 -13.84 3.03
CA LEU A 231 18.20 -14.08 2.57
C LEU A 231 19.04 -14.00 3.84
N PHE A 232 19.26 -15.16 4.44
CA PHE A 232 20.26 -15.23 5.49
C PHE A 232 21.56 -14.79 4.83
N LEU A 233 22.13 -13.71 5.33
CA LEU A 233 23.43 -13.22 4.86
C LEU A 233 24.50 -14.29 5.02
N SER A 234 24.23 -15.33 5.81
CA SER A 234 25.09 -16.47 6.05
C SER A 234 24.31 -17.79 5.94
N ASN A 235 25.00 -18.88 5.65
CA ASN A 235 24.49 -20.24 5.67
C ASN A 235 25.54 -21.20 6.28
N ASN A 236 25.22 -22.50 6.35
CA ASN A 236 26.10 -23.50 6.91
C ASN A 236 27.42 -23.75 6.11
N LYS A 237 27.53 -23.13 4.92
CA LYS A 237 28.74 -23.16 4.05
C LYS A 237 29.51 -21.84 4.08
N THR A 238 29.07 -20.86 4.89
CA THR A 238 29.77 -19.58 5.03
C THR A 238 31.16 -19.82 5.65
N ASP A 239 32.21 -19.34 4.98
CA ASP A 239 33.56 -19.33 5.52
C ASP A 239 33.70 -18.17 6.51
N TRP A 240 33.48 -18.50 7.78
CA TRP A 240 33.60 -17.54 8.88
C TRP A 240 35.04 -17.10 9.16
N HIS A 241 36.01 -17.90 8.76
CA HIS A 241 37.42 -17.53 8.94
C HIS A 241 37.82 -16.47 7.89
N GLY A 242 37.50 -16.71 6.63
CA GLY A 242 37.71 -15.75 5.56
C GLY A 242 36.95 -14.44 5.81
N TYR A 243 35.66 -14.52 6.19
CA TYR A 243 34.85 -13.36 6.58
C TYR A 243 35.51 -12.52 7.67
N ARG A 244 35.98 -13.16 8.75
CA ARG A 244 36.64 -12.46 9.88
C ARG A 244 37.93 -11.77 9.46
N ASN A 245 38.76 -12.44 8.67
CA ASN A 245 40.03 -11.90 8.22
C ASN A 245 39.85 -10.70 7.30
N GLU A 246 38.90 -10.77 6.30
CA GLU A 246 38.59 -9.65 5.44
C GLU A 246 37.98 -8.50 6.23
N LEU A 247 37.04 -8.79 7.13
CA LEU A 247 36.45 -7.79 7.99
C LEU A 247 37.49 -7.04 8.83
N GLN A 248 38.43 -7.77 9.41
CA GLN A 248 39.47 -7.20 10.24
C GLN A 248 40.46 -6.35 9.46
N SER A 249 40.75 -6.71 8.20
CA SER A 249 41.62 -5.93 7.32
C SER A 249 40.95 -4.68 6.74
N GLU A 250 39.61 -4.67 6.63
CA GLU A 250 38.87 -3.61 5.95
C GLU A 250 38.11 -2.65 6.87
N ILE A 251 37.98 -2.99 8.17
CA ILE A 251 37.37 -2.07 9.13
C ILE A 251 38.40 -1.05 9.60
N GLU A 252 38.19 0.18 9.13
CA GLU A 252 38.89 1.34 9.71
C GLU A 252 37.90 2.02 10.69
N LEU A 253 38.31 2.05 11.98
CA LEU A 253 37.51 2.66 13.07
C LEU A 253 37.84 4.16 13.28
N ASN A 254 38.43 4.84 12.31
CA ASN A 254 38.76 6.27 12.36
C ASN A 254 37.59 7.12 11.87
N THR A 255 36.51 7.11 12.62
CA THR A 255 35.33 7.93 12.29
C THR A 255 35.18 9.09 13.25
N SER A 256 35.06 10.30 12.69
CA SER A 256 34.77 11.52 13.46
C SER A 256 33.25 11.65 13.62
N LEU A 257 32.68 11.05 14.65
CA LEU A 257 31.24 11.08 14.92
C LEU A 257 30.82 12.37 15.63
N LYS A 258 30.93 13.53 14.95
CA LYS A 258 30.62 14.84 15.54
C LYS A 258 29.21 15.34 15.24
N THR A 259 28.59 14.85 14.17
CA THR A 259 27.24 15.25 13.76
C THR A 259 26.34 14.05 13.49
N ILE A 260 25.01 14.24 13.61
CA ILE A 260 24.03 13.19 13.31
C ILE A 260 24.17 12.71 11.86
N SER A 261 24.45 13.61 10.92
CA SER A 261 24.62 13.25 9.50
C SER A 261 25.85 12.41 9.25
N GLU A 262 26.96 12.69 9.94
CA GLU A 262 28.20 11.87 9.88
C GLU A 262 27.94 10.49 10.45
N LEU A 263 27.23 10.40 11.58
CA LEU A 263 26.85 9.15 12.21
C LEU A 263 26.01 8.27 11.28
N GLU A 264 24.96 8.85 10.66
CA GLU A 264 24.08 8.12 9.73
C GLU A 264 24.85 7.61 8.50
N ASN A 265 25.72 8.47 7.92
CA ASN A 265 26.50 8.12 6.74
C ASN A 265 27.50 6.99 7.06
N ASP A 266 28.21 7.08 8.19
CA ASP A 266 29.19 6.08 8.58
C ASP A 266 28.53 4.77 9.04
N TYR A 267 27.34 4.84 9.65
CA TYR A 267 26.53 3.67 9.92
C TYR A 267 26.11 2.94 8.63
N GLU A 268 25.62 3.69 7.62
CA GLU A 268 25.27 3.10 6.32
C GLU A 268 26.49 2.47 5.63
N LYS A 269 27.64 3.13 5.65
CA LYS A 269 28.88 2.58 5.08
C LYS A 269 29.29 1.30 5.81
N PHE A 270 29.26 1.30 7.14
CA PHE A 270 29.60 0.15 7.94
C PHE A 270 28.68 -1.05 7.66
N VAL A 271 27.35 -0.83 7.67
CA VAL A 271 26.37 -1.89 7.38
C VAL A 271 26.53 -2.43 5.96
N ASN A 272 26.76 -1.56 4.97
CA ASN A 272 26.98 -1.99 3.59
C ASN A 272 28.27 -2.79 3.45
N LYS A 273 29.33 -2.41 4.14
CA LYS A 273 30.61 -3.14 4.17
C LYS A 273 30.43 -4.53 4.77
N LEU A 274 29.76 -4.65 5.93
CA LEU A 274 29.42 -5.94 6.53
C LEU A 274 28.64 -6.85 5.56
N LYS A 275 27.64 -6.30 4.86
CA LYS A 275 26.83 -7.04 3.89
C LYS A 275 27.65 -7.49 2.68
N THR A 276 28.56 -6.65 2.19
CA THR A 276 29.40 -6.97 1.04
C THR A 276 30.38 -8.10 1.39
N ILE A 277 31.09 -7.99 2.52
CA ILE A 277 32.05 -8.98 2.95
C ILE A 277 31.38 -10.34 3.21
N ILE A 278 30.22 -10.37 3.88
CA ILE A 278 29.53 -11.66 4.15
C ILE A 278 29.06 -12.35 2.88
N VAL A 279 28.68 -11.59 1.85
CA VAL A 279 28.29 -12.14 0.55
C VAL A 279 29.48 -12.76 -0.17
N ASN A 280 30.69 -12.19 -0.05
CA ASN A 280 31.92 -12.74 -0.65
C ASN A 280 32.26 -14.14 -0.08
N TRP A 281 32.01 -14.33 1.21
CA TRP A 281 32.36 -15.58 1.93
C TRP A 281 31.17 -16.53 2.10
N THR A 282 30.02 -16.20 1.53
CA THR A 282 28.82 -17.05 1.59
C THR A 282 28.44 -17.52 0.17
N PRO A 283 28.56 -18.82 -0.14
CA PRO A 283 28.13 -19.36 -1.42
C PRO A 283 26.63 -19.11 -1.63
N SER A 284 26.26 -18.39 -2.70
CA SER A 284 24.88 -18.03 -2.99
C SER A 284 24.27 -18.90 -4.10
N TYR A 285 23.01 -19.32 -3.93
CA TYR A 285 22.20 -19.82 -5.04
C TYR A 285 21.68 -18.62 -5.82
N LYS A 286 22.08 -18.46 -7.06
CA LYS A 286 21.61 -17.37 -7.96
C LYS A 286 20.18 -17.64 -8.37
N SER A 287 19.19 -16.98 -7.77
CA SER A 287 17.87 -16.79 -8.38
C SER A 287 17.91 -15.50 -9.21
N LYS A 288 17.86 -15.61 -10.53
CA LYS A 288 17.69 -14.44 -11.41
C LYS A 288 16.23 -13.99 -11.36
N LEU A 289 15.93 -12.92 -10.64
CA LEU A 289 14.68 -12.18 -10.81
C LEU A 289 14.84 -11.24 -12.04
N PRO A 290 13.93 -11.29 -13.01
CA PRO A 290 13.99 -10.37 -14.15
C PRO A 290 13.68 -8.95 -13.70
N GLY A 291 14.68 -8.08 -13.69
CA GLY A 291 14.51 -6.65 -13.43
C GLY A 291 13.76 -5.97 -14.57
N LYS A 292 12.81 -5.10 -14.26
CA LYS A 292 12.10 -4.26 -15.22
C LYS A 292 13.06 -3.21 -15.79
N ASN A 293 13.23 -3.19 -17.11
CA ASN A 293 14.05 -2.19 -17.80
C ASN A 293 13.26 -0.89 -18.01
N TYR A 294 13.42 0.07 -17.11
CA TYR A 294 13.06 1.48 -17.36
C TYR A 294 14.25 2.22 -17.96
N SER A 295 14.00 3.30 -18.72
CA SER A 295 15.08 4.19 -19.12
C SER A 295 15.79 4.77 -17.89
N LEU A 296 17.08 5.10 -18.03
CA LEU A 296 17.86 5.66 -16.92
C LEU A 296 17.21 6.93 -16.36
N GLU A 297 16.74 7.84 -17.23
CA GLU A 297 16.04 9.07 -16.84
C GLU A 297 14.80 8.82 -15.96
N ILE A 298 13.95 7.84 -16.33
CA ILE A 298 12.77 7.49 -15.54
C ILE A 298 13.16 6.93 -14.18
N LYS A 299 14.22 6.12 -14.10
CA LYS A 299 14.73 5.59 -12.82
C LYS A 299 15.27 6.69 -11.92
N GLU A 300 15.96 7.68 -12.49
CA GLU A 300 16.47 8.82 -11.76
C GLU A 300 15.34 9.70 -11.20
N LEU A 301 14.36 10.09 -12.02
CA LEU A 301 13.18 10.85 -11.60
C LEU A 301 12.39 10.13 -10.50
N ILE A 302 12.17 8.83 -10.63
CA ILE A 302 11.51 8.02 -9.58
C ILE A 302 12.34 8.03 -8.28
N SER A 303 13.67 7.94 -8.40
CA SER A 303 14.56 7.97 -7.22
C SER A 303 14.52 9.33 -6.53
N GLU A 304 14.55 10.42 -7.29
CA GLU A 304 14.46 11.79 -6.76
C GLU A 304 13.12 12.04 -6.07
N LYS A 305 12.02 11.66 -6.71
CA LYS A 305 10.68 11.72 -6.12
C LYS A 305 10.61 10.95 -4.79
N LYS A 306 11.13 9.73 -4.74
CA LYS A 306 11.16 8.91 -3.51
C LYS A 306 12.00 9.57 -2.42
N LYS A 307 13.15 10.17 -2.76
CA LYS A 307 13.99 10.90 -1.82
C LYS A 307 13.27 12.13 -1.27
N ALA A 308 12.64 12.94 -2.15
CA ALA A 308 11.89 14.14 -1.76
C ALA A 308 10.72 13.76 -0.82
N ARG A 309 9.97 12.71 -1.16
CA ARG A 309 8.88 12.21 -0.30
C ARG A 309 9.38 11.73 1.05
N LYS A 310 10.44 10.92 1.10
CA LYS A 310 11.05 10.47 2.36
C LYS A 310 11.50 11.65 3.21
N GLN A 311 12.14 12.65 2.61
CA GLN A 311 12.53 13.86 3.32
C GLN A 311 11.34 14.65 3.84
N TRP A 312 10.26 14.81 3.04
CA TRP A 312 9.04 15.45 3.52
C TRP A 312 8.40 14.66 4.69
N GLN A 313 8.35 13.35 4.61
CA GLN A 313 7.82 12.49 5.67
C GLN A 313 8.58 12.68 7.00
N ILE A 314 9.90 12.87 6.94
CA ILE A 314 10.76 13.09 8.11
C ILE A 314 10.67 14.53 8.61
N THR A 315 10.82 15.52 7.72
CA THR A 315 10.99 16.93 8.10
C THR A 315 9.67 17.70 8.20
N LYS A 316 8.59 17.20 7.54
CA LYS A 316 7.30 17.88 7.40
C LYS A 316 7.41 19.29 6.79
N ASN A 317 8.50 19.60 6.07
CA ASN A 317 8.69 20.89 5.44
C ASN A 317 7.74 21.06 4.23
N PRO A 318 6.84 22.08 4.21
CA PRO A 318 5.87 22.31 3.13
C PRO A 318 6.52 22.51 1.75
N GLU A 319 7.70 23.16 1.68
CA GLU A 319 8.40 23.39 0.40
C GLU A 319 8.80 22.08 -0.28
N LYS A 320 9.13 21.04 0.51
CA LYS A 320 9.47 19.72 -0.04
C LYS A 320 8.23 18.91 -0.48
N LYS A 321 7.03 19.30 -0.04
CA LYS A 321 5.78 18.76 -0.55
C LYS A 321 5.46 19.26 -1.96
N ASN A 322 5.79 20.50 -2.26
CA ASN A 322 5.51 21.12 -3.56
C ASN A 322 6.44 20.64 -4.69
N ASN A 323 7.53 19.96 -4.33
CA ASN A 323 8.49 19.37 -5.27
C ASN A 323 8.23 17.85 -5.51
N LEU A 324 7.10 17.35 -5.03
CA LEU A 324 6.61 15.98 -5.25
C LEU A 324 5.71 15.90 -6.48
#